data_8cd15cafbc3e64fdb7336c5e3d4f6721
#
_entry.id   8cd15cafbc3e64fdb7336c5e3d4f6721
#
_cell.length_a   1.000
_cell.length_b   1.000
_cell.length_c   1.000
_cell.angle_alpha   90.00
_cell.angle_beta   90.00
_cell.angle_gamma   90.00
#
_symmetry.space_group_name_H-M   'P 1'
#
loop_
_entity.id
_entity.type
_entity.pdbx_description
1 polymer ?
#
loop_
_entity_poly.entity_id
_entity_poly.type
_entity_poly.pdbx_seq_one_letter_code
_entity_poly.pdbx_strand_id
1 'polypeptide(L)'
;ALDNPIFGVGMNNFYNNYFYYSTHWDGLNHAVHSTWFGVLAESGFLGLSLFICLITTTFIAAWKLLKNTDLSKLSPGMRVAVNAAPAGIVGFVVSGTFLTQGFIWPVYLQIALVIALQR
;
A
#
# COMPACT_ATOMS: atom_id res chain seq x y z
N ALA A 1 -14.97 0.45 10.84
CA ALA A 1 -13.81 0.96 11.60
C ALA A 1 -14.23 1.57 12.96
N LEU A 2 -15.30 2.34 13.02
CA LEU A 2 -15.72 2.98 14.29
C LEU A 2 -16.11 1.96 15.38
N ASP A 3 -16.70 0.83 15.02
CA ASP A 3 -17.09 -0.22 15.96
C ASP A 3 -15.90 -1.08 16.42
N ASN A 4 -14.85 -1.17 15.60
CA ASN A 4 -13.62 -1.92 15.88
C ASN A 4 -12.40 -1.06 15.54
N PRO A 5 -12.12 0.03 16.30
CA PRO A 5 -11.18 1.07 15.87
C PRO A 5 -9.73 0.60 15.87
N ILE A 6 -9.34 -0.31 16.76
CA ILE A 6 -7.94 -0.70 16.91
C ILE A 6 -7.53 -1.73 15.85
N PHE A 7 -8.28 -2.82 15.71
CA PHE A 7 -7.92 -3.98 14.90
C PHE A 7 -8.79 -4.20 13.66
N GLY A 8 -9.85 -3.39 13.46
CA GLY A 8 -10.80 -3.58 12.37
C GLY A 8 -11.61 -4.86 12.49
N VAL A 9 -12.13 -5.35 11.35
CA VAL A 9 -12.93 -6.59 11.28
C VAL A 9 -12.08 -7.83 10.96
N GLY A 10 -10.77 -7.69 10.83
CA GLY A 10 -9.84 -8.75 10.43
C GLY A 10 -9.54 -8.75 8.93
N MET A 11 -8.34 -9.26 8.59
CA MET A 11 -7.89 -9.32 7.21
C MET A 11 -8.84 -10.12 6.33
N ASN A 12 -9.13 -9.62 5.14
CA ASN A 12 -10.02 -10.20 4.12
C ASN A 12 -11.46 -10.45 4.61
N ASN A 13 -11.87 -9.78 5.68
CA ASN A 13 -13.20 -9.91 6.26
C ASN A 13 -14.14 -8.75 5.95
N PHE A 14 -13.67 -7.68 5.32
CA PHE A 14 -14.54 -6.55 4.98
C PHE A 14 -15.75 -7.00 4.16
N TYR A 15 -15.54 -7.77 3.10
CA TYR A 15 -16.59 -8.25 2.20
C TYR A 15 -17.64 -9.08 2.96
N ASN A 16 -17.21 -9.98 3.85
CA ASN A 16 -18.10 -10.85 4.64
C ASN A 16 -18.85 -10.10 5.73
N ASN A 17 -18.32 -8.97 6.19
CA ASN A 17 -18.93 -8.13 7.22
C ASN A 17 -19.73 -6.95 6.63
N TYR A 18 -19.74 -6.76 5.32
CA TYR A 18 -20.40 -5.63 4.67
C TYR A 18 -21.90 -5.53 5.06
N PHE A 19 -22.61 -6.65 5.09
CA PHE A 19 -24.00 -6.75 5.48
C PHE A 19 -24.28 -6.11 6.86
N TYR A 20 -23.42 -6.36 7.85
CA TYR A 20 -23.66 -5.90 9.24
C TYR A 20 -23.44 -4.40 9.40
N TYR A 21 -22.63 -3.78 8.56
CA TYR A 21 -22.21 -2.38 8.69
C TYR A 21 -22.78 -1.46 7.62
N SER A 22 -23.38 -2.00 6.57
CA SER A 22 -23.99 -1.20 5.51
C SER A 22 -25.38 -0.72 5.92
N THR A 23 -25.57 0.60 5.89
CA THR A 23 -26.89 1.22 6.08
C THR A 23 -27.76 1.15 4.81
N HIS A 24 -27.19 0.80 3.68
CA HIS A 24 -27.84 0.75 2.36
C HIS A 24 -27.58 -0.60 1.68
N TRP A 25 -27.74 -1.69 2.42
CA TRP A 25 -27.56 -3.03 1.88
C TRP A 25 -28.64 -3.35 0.85
N ASP A 26 -28.23 -3.65 -0.36
CA ASP A 26 -29.08 -3.94 -1.52
C ASP A 26 -29.22 -5.44 -1.82
N GLY A 27 -28.77 -6.31 -0.90
CA GLY A 27 -28.72 -7.77 -1.09
C GLY A 27 -27.39 -8.28 -1.60
N LEU A 28 -26.44 -7.38 -1.90
CA LEU A 28 -25.10 -7.71 -2.41
C LEU A 28 -24.01 -7.14 -1.50
N ASN A 29 -22.91 -7.87 -1.39
CA ASN A 29 -21.72 -7.37 -0.72
C ASN A 29 -20.87 -6.59 -1.73
N HIS A 30 -20.42 -5.40 -1.33
CA HIS A 30 -19.60 -4.53 -2.16
C HIS A 30 -18.17 -4.46 -1.65
N ALA A 31 -17.21 -4.35 -2.58
CA ALA A 31 -15.81 -4.11 -2.25
C ALA A 31 -15.58 -2.62 -1.93
N VAL A 32 -14.60 -2.35 -1.08
CA VAL A 32 -14.09 -0.97 -0.88
C VAL A 32 -13.25 -0.60 -2.10
N HIS A 33 -13.64 0.43 -2.83
CA HIS A 33 -12.85 0.95 -3.94
C HIS A 33 -11.79 1.95 -3.45
N SER A 34 -11.06 1.59 -2.40
CA SER A 34 -9.95 2.36 -1.85
C SER A 34 -9.08 1.48 -0.96
N THR A 35 -7.78 1.46 -1.22
CA THR A 35 -6.79 0.78 -0.38
C THR A 35 -6.81 1.30 1.06
N TRP A 36 -6.90 2.62 1.24
CA TRP A 36 -6.85 3.25 2.55
C TRP A 36 -8.02 2.86 3.43
N PHE A 37 -9.23 2.94 2.88
CA PHE A 37 -10.43 2.52 3.59
C PHE A 37 -10.51 0.99 3.76
N GLY A 38 -10.00 0.22 2.81
CA GLY A 38 -9.91 -1.24 2.94
C GLY A 38 -8.99 -1.65 4.09
N VAL A 39 -7.77 -1.11 4.12
CA VAL A 39 -6.82 -1.36 5.22
C VAL A 39 -7.40 -0.88 6.57
N LEU A 40 -8.02 0.31 6.60
CA LEU A 40 -8.66 0.83 7.82
C LEU A 40 -9.78 -0.10 8.31
N ALA A 41 -10.64 -0.56 7.42
CA ALA A 41 -11.76 -1.42 7.80
C ALA A 41 -11.30 -2.78 8.33
N GLU A 42 -10.28 -3.37 7.69
CA GLU A 42 -9.81 -4.71 8.01
C GLU A 42 -8.80 -4.77 9.16
N SER A 43 -7.95 -3.75 9.33
CA SER A 43 -6.89 -3.74 10.34
C SER A 43 -6.95 -2.58 11.33
N GLY A 44 -8.01 -1.76 11.25
CA GLY A 44 -8.23 -0.63 12.15
C GLY A 44 -7.23 0.51 11.96
N PHE A 45 -7.27 1.48 12.88
CA PHE A 45 -6.35 2.61 12.86
C PHE A 45 -4.89 2.21 13.10
N LEU A 46 -4.65 1.16 13.89
CA LEU A 46 -3.31 0.65 14.13
C LEU A 46 -2.71 0.11 12.82
N GLY A 47 -3.42 -0.77 12.12
CA GLY A 47 -2.94 -1.33 10.87
C GLY A 47 -2.78 -0.29 9.77
N LEU A 48 -3.72 0.67 9.66
CA LEU A 48 -3.58 1.78 8.72
C LEU A 48 -2.34 2.63 9.01
N SER A 49 -2.07 2.94 10.29
CA SER A 49 -0.90 3.73 10.68
C SER A 49 0.41 3.02 10.33
N LEU A 50 0.49 1.72 10.60
CA LEU A 50 1.65 0.89 10.24
C LEU A 50 1.82 0.80 8.71
N PHE A 51 0.73 0.67 7.97
CA PHE A 51 0.74 0.62 6.51
C PHE A 51 1.23 1.95 5.91
N ILE A 52 0.73 3.10 6.39
CA ILE A 52 1.20 4.42 5.97
C ILE A 52 2.69 4.60 6.30
N CYS A 53 3.12 4.19 7.50
CA CYS A 53 4.52 4.23 7.91
C CYS A 53 5.40 3.40 6.97
N LEU A 54 4.98 2.19 6.61
CA LEU A 54 5.67 1.30 5.69
C LEU A 54 5.83 1.94 4.30
N ILE A 55 4.76 2.48 3.73
CA ILE A 55 4.80 3.15 2.42
C ILE A 55 5.71 4.40 2.47
N THR A 56 5.58 5.21 3.51
CA THR A 56 6.36 6.44 3.67
C THR A 56 7.84 6.16 3.82
N THR A 57 8.21 5.20 4.68
CA THR A 57 9.62 4.82 4.88
C THR A 57 10.22 4.22 3.61
N THR A 58 9.47 3.40 2.88
CA THR A 58 9.91 2.84 1.59
C THR A 58 10.11 3.95 0.55
N PHE A 59 9.22 4.93 0.48
CA PHE A 59 9.37 6.08 -0.43
C PHE A 59 10.62 6.90 -0.08
N ILE A 60 10.83 7.21 1.20
CA ILE A 60 12.02 7.94 1.65
C ILE A 60 13.29 7.18 1.30
N ALA A 61 13.30 5.86 1.48
CA ALA A 61 14.42 4.99 1.13
C ALA A 61 14.71 5.02 -0.38
N ALA A 62 13.68 4.86 -1.22
CA ALA A 62 13.81 4.94 -2.69
C ALA A 62 14.29 6.32 -3.16
N TRP A 63 13.77 7.39 -2.54
CA TRP A 63 14.16 8.76 -2.86
C TRP A 63 15.62 9.06 -2.49
N LYS A 64 16.07 8.62 -1.31
CA LYS A 64 17.46 8.73 -0.89
C LYS A 64 18.39 7.94 -1.80
N LEU A 65 17.98 6.74 -2.19
CA LEU A 65 18.75 5.91 -3.13
C LEU A 65 18.93 6.63 -4.47
N LEU A 66 17.84 7.19 -5.03
CA LEU A 66 17.90 7.95 -6.28
C LEU A 66 18.82 9.17 -6.19
N LYS A 67 18.78 9.91 -5.08
CA LYS A 67 19.59 11.12 -4.91
C LYS A 67 21.07 10.86 -4.65
N ASN A 68 21.38 9.79 -3.91
CA ASN A 68 22.74 9.55 -3.40
C ASN A 68 23.54 8.57 -4.26
N THR A 69 22.91 7.91 -5.25
CA THR A 69 23.60 6.94 -6.10
C THR A 69 24.14 7.59 -7.35
N ASP A 70 25.41 7.34 -7.66
CA ASP A 70 26.02 7.73 -8.93
C ASP A 70 25.52 6.79 -10.05
N LEU A 71 24.48 7.24 -10.74
CA LEU A 71 23.83 6.46 -11.79
C LEU A 71 24.77 6.11 -12.95
N SER A 72 25.88 6.85 -13.15
CA SER A 72 26.83 6.56 -14.22
C SER A 72 27.58 5.25 -14.02
N LYS A 73 27.74 4.82 -12.76
CA LYS A 73 28.45 3.59 -12.37
C LYS A 73 27.57 2.35 -12.36
N LEU A 74 26.26 2.52 -12.53
CA LEU A 74 25.31 1.41 -12.52
C LEU A 74 25.14 0.78 -13.91
N SER A 75 24.84 -0.53 -13.93
CA SER A 75 24.37 -1.19 -15.14
C SER A 75 23.08 -0.55 -15.65
N PRO A 76 22.78 -0.63 -16.96
CA PRO A 76 21.54 -0.03 -17.51
C PRO A 76 20.27 -0.47 -16.79
N GLY A 77 20.15 -1.75 -16.44
CA GLY A 77 19.00 -2.28 -15.72
C GLY A 77 18.86 -1.72 -14.31
N MET A 78 19.97 -1.64 -13.54
CA MET A 78 19.95 -1.04 -12.20
C MET A 78 19.62 0.46 -12.24
N ARG A 79 20.12 1.18 -13.24
CA ARG A 79 19.78 2.60 -13.44
C ARG A 79 18.28 2.80 -13.64
N VAL A 80 17.67 1.97 -14.50
CA VAL A 80 16.21 2.00 -14.71
C VAL A 80 15.47 1.69 -13.41
N ALA A 81 15.87 0.65 -12.69
CA ALA A 81 15.23 0.25 -11.43
C ALA A 81 15.29 1.35 -10.35
N VAL A 82 16.44 1.98 -10.16
CA VAL A 82 16.62 3.08 -9.19
C VAL A 82 15.74 4.29 -9.55
N ASN A 83 15.66 4.65 -10.83
CA ASN A 83 14.80 5.77 -11.28
C ASN A 83 13.30 5.44 -11.16
N ALA A 84 12.91 4.19 -11.45
CA ALA A 84 11.52 3.77 -11.43
C ALA A 84 10.97 3.54 -10.01
N ALA A 85 11.82 3.20 -9.03
CA ALA A 85 11.39 2.84 -7.68
C ALA A 85 10.51 3.91 -6.99
N PRO A 86 10.90 5.18 -6.87
CA PRO A 86 10.04 6.20 -6.25
C PRO A 86 8.78 6.47 -7.06
N ALA A 87 8.86 6.46 -8.40
CA ALA A 87 7.71 6.65 -9.27
C ALA A 87 6.66 5.53 -9.12
N GLY A 88 7.12 4.29 -8.98
CA GLY A 88 6.24 3.14 -8.73
C GLY A 88 5.46 3.27 -7.42
N ILE A 89 6.11 3.74 -6.33
CA ILE A 89 5.44 3.96 -5.05
C ILE A 89 4.40 5.08 -5.16
N VAL A 90 4.71 6.18 -5.85
CA VAL A 90 3.74 7.26 -6.12
C VAL A 90 2.56 6.71 -6.93
N GLY A 91 2.82 5.93 -7.97
CA GLY A 91 1.77 5.28 -8.77
C GLY A 91 0.87 4.38 -7.92
N PHE A 92 1.45 3.59 -7.00
CA PHE A 92 0.69 2.78 -6.05
C PHE A 92 -0.19 3.65 -5.14
N VAL A 93 0.34 4.74 -4.56
CA VAL A 93 -0.42 5.64 -3.68
C VAL A 93 -1.60 6.27 -4.42
N VAL A 94 -1.38 6.75 -5.64
CA VAL A 94 -2.43 7.36 -6.46
C VAL A 94 -3.48 6.33 -6.86
N SER A 95 -3.08 5.19 -7.42
CA SER A 95 -4.02 4.14 -7.84
C SER A 95 -4.76 3.51 -6.66
N GLY A 96 -4.09 3.35 -5.53
CA GLY A 96 -4.66 2.83 -4.28
C GLY A 96 -5.76 3.72 -3.69
N THR A 97 -5.84 4.99 -4.07
CA THR A 97 -6.94 5.86 -3.66
C THR A 97 -8.28 5.40 -4.27
N PHE A 98 -8.24 4.80 -5.45
CA PHE A 98 -9.43 4.39 -6.21
C PHE A 98 -9.58 2.86 -6.33
N LEU A 99 -8.59 2.10 -5.89
CA LEU A 99 -8.55 0.64 -6.03
C LEU A 99 -8.21 -0.03 -4.69
N THR A 100 -8.77 -1.21 -4.45
CA THR A 100 -8.45 -2.04 -3.28
C THR A 100 -7.16 -2.82 -3.53
N GLN A 101 -6.02 -2.27 -3.11
CA GLN A 101 -4.69 -2.84 -3.38
C GLN A 101 -3.83 -3.01 -2.11
N GLY A 102 -4.42 -2.88 -0.91
CA GLY A 102 -3.66 -2.85 0.35
C GLY A 102 -2.89 -4.12 0.64
N PHE A 103 -3.47 -5.27 0.35
CA PHE A 103 -2.91 -6.58 0.70
C PHE A 103 -2.52 -7.41 -0.52
N ILE A 104 -2.27 -6.77 -1.68
CA ILE A 104 -1.86 -7.46 -2.91
C ILE A 104 -0.36 -7.32 -3.20
N TRP A 105 0.18 -8.22 -3.99
CA TRP A 105 1.60 -8.37 -4.29
C TRP A 105 2.35 -7.12 -4.78
N PRO A 106 1.78 -6.21 -5.60
CA PRO A 106 2.54 -5.10 -6.19
C PRO A 106 3.27 -4.22 -5.18
N VAL A 107 2.64 -3.87 -4.06
CA VAL A 107 3.28 -3.03 -3.03
C VAL A 107 4.45 -3.76 -2.38
N TYR A 108 4.30 -5.04 -2.07
CA TYR A 108 5.36 -5.84 -1.43
C TYR A 108 6.54 -6.08 -2.37
N LEU A 109 6.29 -6.26 -3.67
CA LEU A 109 7.34 -6.36 -4.67
C LEU A 109 8.12 -5.05 -4.80
N GLN A 110 7.47 -3.91 -4.74
CA GLN A 110 8.14 -2.60 -4.74
C GLN A 110 9.00 -2.40 -3.50
N ILE A 111 8.51 -2.78 -2.32
CA ILE A 111 9.26 -2.74 -1.07
C ILE A 111 10.51 -3.63 -1.18
N ALA A 112 10.34 -4.87 -1.65
CA ALA A 112 11.44 -5.81 -1.85
C ALA A 112 12.47 -5.28 -2.86
N LEU A 113 12.02 -4.67 -3.96
CA LEU A 113 12.91 -4.03 -4.94
C LEU A 113 13.74 -2.91 -4.31
N VAL A 114 13.13 -2.01 -3.55
CA VAL A 114 13.85 -0.92 -2.87
C VAL A 114 14.88 -1.46 -1.91
N ILE A 115 14.56 -2.49 -1.13
CA ILE A 115 15.50 -3.15 -0.20
C ILE A 115 16.66 -3.79 -0.96
N ALA A 116 16.37 -4.48 -2.07
CA ALA A 116 17.39 -5.13 -2.89
C ALA A 116 18.37 -4.13 -3.54
N LEU A 117 17.87 -2.97 -3.95
CA LEU A 117 18.68 -1.91 -4.57
C LEU A 117 19.58 -1.15 -3.56
N GLN A 118 19.32 -1.28 -2.26
CA GLN A 118 20.16 -0.67 -1.21
C GLN A 118 21.37 -1.51 -0.82
N ARG A 119 21.49 -2.75 -1.29
CA ARG A 119 22.60 -3.66 -1.04
C ARG A 119 23.68 -3.59 -2.11
#